data_33609d8de95f131eaabfff1f9d804fd3
#
_entry.id   33609d8de95f131eaabfff1f9d804fd3
#
_cell.length_a   1.000
_cell.length_b   1.000
_cell.length_c   1.000
_cell.angle_alpha   90.00
_cell.angle_beta   90.00
_cell.angle_gamma   90.00
#
_symmetry.space_group_name_H-M   'P 1'
#
loop_
_entity.id
_entity.type
_entity.pdbx_description
1 polymer ?
#
loop_
_entity_poly.entity_id
_entity_poly.type
_entity_poly.pdbx_seq_one_letter_code
_entity_poly.pdbx_strand_id
1 'polypeptide(L)'
;MTLVNQVQKRVKLPKWEIVKFQILTHCYINRITMSESDLNCLTLLSFNEPVELSNFCLDASSEEDWIFKSPQTVRNSINKAEKNGLVIKDKSNKKIIKLNPDLKIQTEGVVLLDYKFVSNDTKEA
;
A
#
# COMPACT_ATOMS: atom_id res chain seq x y z
N MET A 1 29.66 -5.74 -22.91
CA MET A 1 29.26 -4.32 -22.75
C MET A 1 28.09 -4.20 -21.79
N THR A 2 28.14 -3.25 -20.89
CA THR A 2 27.05 -3.00 -19.96
C THR A 2 26.21 -1.83 -20.48
N LEU A 3 24.94 -2.04 -20.60
CA LEU A 3 23.99 -1.00 -20.99
C LEU A 3 23.38 -0.38 -19.71
N VAL A 4 23.43 0.93 -19.62
CA VAL A 4 22.79 1.65 -18.52
C VAL A 4 21.67 2.50 -19.09
N ASN A 5 20.47 2.29 -18.59
CA ASN A 5 19.31 3.06 -18.96
C ASN A 5 18.77 3.77 -17.71
N GLN A 6 18.91 5.09 -17.68
CA GLN A 6 18.44 5.88 -16.56
C GLN A 6 17.07 6.47 -16.90
N VAL A 7 16.13 6.30 -15.99
CA VAL A 7 14.78 6.82 -16.15
C VAL A 7 14.52 7.81 -15.02
N GLN A 8 14.15 9.03 -15.40
CA GLN A 8 13.73 10.08 -14.47
C GLN A 8 12.41 10.62 -14.98
N LYS A 9 11.36 10.50 -14.17
CA LYS A 9 10.04 11.01 -14.52
C LYS A 9 9.38 11.65 -13.32
N ARG A 10 8.68 12.75 -13.59
CA ARG A 10 7.79 13.38 -12.63
C ARG A 10 6.36 13.02 -13.05
N VAL A 11 5.65 12.30 -12.18
CA VAL A 11 4.30 11.82 -12.47
C VAL A 11 3.33 12.46 -11.49
N LYS A 12 2.30 13.12 -12.03
CA LYS A 12 1.23 13.69 -11.23
C LYS A 12 0.09 12.69 -11.17
N LEU A 13 -0.26 12.25 -9.95
CA LEU A 13 -1.28 11.25 -9.73
C LEU A 13 -2.37 11.79 -8.80
N PRO A 14 -3.63 11.27 -8.90
CA PRO A 14 -4.66 11.55 -7.90
C PRO A 14 -4.19 11.08 -6.52
N LYS A 15 -4.76 11.66 -5.46
CA LYS A 15 -4.38 11.32 -4.07
C LYS A 15 -4.44 9.83 -3.79
N TRP A 16 -5.49 9.16 -4.24
CA TRP A 16 -5.64 7.71 -4.07
C TRP A 16 -4.44 6.95 -4.66
N GLU A 17 -4.08 7.29 -5.88
CA GLU A 17 -2.98 6.62 -6.57
C GLU A 17 -1.62 6.95 -5.96
N ILE A 18 -1.44 8.17 -5.43
CA ILE A 18 -0.21 8.54 -4.73
C ILE A 18 0.03 7.63 -3.53
N VAL A 19 -1.00 7.42 -2.73
CA VAL A 19 -0.91 6.55 -1.55
C VAL A 19 -0.72 5.10 -1.95
N LYS A 20 -1.54 4.61 -2.88
CA LYS A 20 -1.49 3.25 -3.36
C LYS A 20 -0.11 2.91 -3.94
N PHE A 21 0.45 3.82 -4.73
CA PHE A 21 1.79 3.65 -5.31
C PHE A 21 2.86 3.48 -4.23
N GLN A 22 2.80 4.28 -3.17
CA GLN A 22 3.77 4.20 -2.08
C GLN A 22 3.68 2.85 -1.35
N ILE A 23 2.45 2.40 -1.06
CA ILE A 23 2.24 1.12 -0.39
C ILE A 23 2.71 -0.03 -1.29
N LEU A 24 2.36 0.01 -2.56
CA LEU A 24 2.78 -0.99 -3.54
C LEU A 24 4.31 -1.07 -3.64
N THR A 25 4.96 0.08 -3.71
CA THR A 25 6.42 0.15 -3.81
C THR A 25 7.09 -0.43 -2.57
N HIS A 26 6.59 -0.07 -1.38
CA HIS A 26 7.10 -0.62 -0.13
C HIS A 26 6.97 -2.15 -0.12
N CYS A 27 5.82 -2.66 -0.50
CA CYS A 27 5.59 -4.11 -0.54
C CYS A 27 6.51 -4.79 -1.55
N TYR A 28 6.68 -4.19 -2.72
CA TYR A 28 7.55 -4.74 -3.76
C TYR A 28 9.00 -4.84 -3.28
N ILE A 29 9.51 -3.75 -2.70
CA ILE A 29 10.90 -3.70 -2.22
C ILE A 29 11.13 -4.71 -1.10
N ASN A 30 10.16 -4.88 -0.20
CA ASN A 30 10.27 -5.75 0.96
C ASN A 30 9.75 -7.16 0.70
N ARG A 31 9.42 -7.48 -0.55
CA ARG A 31 8.95 -8.81 -0.97
C ARG A 31 7.69 -9.26 -0.24
N ILE A 32 6.81 -8.32 0.04
CA ILE A 32 5.50 -8.59 0.63
C ILE A 32 4.50 -8.78 -0.52
N THR A 33 3.84 -9.93 -0.57
CA THR A 33 2.85 -10.21 -1.60
C THR A 33 1.49 -9.68 -1.16
N MET A 34 0.95 -8.72 -1.93
CA MET A 34 -0.36 -8.12 -1.67
C MET A 34 -1.18 -8.12 -2.95
N SER A 35 -2.44 -8.51 -2.84
CA SER A 35 -3.36 -8.45 -3.97
C SER A 35 -3.80 -7.00 -4.23
N GLU A 36 -4.40 -6.76 -5.38
CA GLU A 36 -4.99 -5.45 -5.70
C GLU A 36 -6.02 -5.05 -4.64
N SER A 37 -6.84 -6.00 -4.21
CA SER A 37 -7.83 -5.77 -3.16
C SER A 37 -7.19 -5.40 -1.83
N ASP A 38 -6.10 -6.07 -1.46
CA ASP A 38 -5.36 -5.75 -0.23
C ASP A 38 -4.78 -4.34 -0.29
N LEU A 39 -4.21 -3.95 -1.44
CA LEU A 39 -3.67 -2.60 -1.63
C LEU A 39 -4.75 -1.53 -1.53
N ASN A 40 -5.90 -1.78 -2.11
CA ASN A 40 -7.04 -0.87 -2.02
C ASN A 40 -7.52 -0.73 -0.58
N CYS A 41 -7.53 -1.81 0.17
CA CYS A 41 -7.91 -1.78 1.58
C CYS A 41 -6.96 -0.89 2.39
N LEU A 42 -5.67 -1.05 2.21
CA LEU A 42 -4.67 -0.23 2.91
C LEU A 42 -4.72 1.23 2.48
N THR A 43 -4.96 1.48 1.21
CA THR A 43 -5.11 2.85 0.70
C THR A 43 -6.32 3.52 1.35
N LEU A 44 -7.45 2.81 1.44
CA LEU A 44 -8.64 3.33 2.10
C LEU A 44 -8.37 3.60 3.59
N LEU A 45 -7.66 2.68 4.26
CA LEU A 45 -7.30 2.87 5.67
C LEU A 45 -6.47 4.15 5.86
N SER A 46 -5.56 4.44 4.95
CA SER A 46 -4.70 5.64 5.07
C SER A 46 -5.49 6.94 5.14
N PHE A 47 -6.66 6.98 4.52
CA PHE A 47 -7.52 8.16 4.52
C PHE A 47 -8.51 8.19 5.69
N ASN A 48 -8.59 7.13 6.47
CA ASN A 48 -9.53 7.00 7.58
C ASN A 48 -8.88 6.77 8.94
N GLU A 49 -7.58 6.58 8.98
CA GLU A 49 -6.85 6.27 10.21
C GLU A 49 -6.72 7.47 11.15
N PRO A 50 -6.66 7.25 12.46
CA PRO A 50 -6.90 5.99 13.15
C PRO A 50 -8.39 5.66 13.19
N VAL A 51 -8.75 4.39 13.15
CA VAL A 51 -10.14 3.97 13.09
C VAL A 51 -10.33 2.62 13.79
N GLU A 52 -11.52 2.41 14.35
CA GLU A 52 -11.86 1.11 14.94
C GLU A 52 -12.01 0.06 13.83
N LEU A 53 -11.38 -1.08 14.01
CA LEU A 53 -11.35 -2.13 12.98
C LEU A 53 -12.74 -2.57 12.53
N SER A 54 -13.66 -2.83 13.47
CA SER A 54 -15.02 -3.27 13.12
C SER A 54 -15.77 -2.23 12.31
N ASN A 55 -15.66 -0.96 12.69
CA ASN A 55 -16.30 0.14 11.96
C ASN A 55 -15.69 0.30 10.58
N PHE A 56 -14.38 0.20 10.47
CA PHE A 56 -13.71 0.27 9.19
C PHE A 56 -14.17 -0.84 8.24
N CYS A 57 -14.29 -2.07 8.74
CA CYS A 57 -14.74 -3.20 7.94
C CYS A 57 -16.17 -3.00 7.44
N LEU A 58 -17.05 -2.50 8.30
CA LEU A 58 -18.44 -2.23 7.91
C LEU A 58 -18.52 -1.11 6.86
N ASP A 59 -17.82 -0.01 7.09
CA ASP A 59 -17.84 1.13 6.18
C ASP A 59 -17.23 0.78 4.82
N ALA A 60 -16.12 0.05 4.81
CA ALA A 60 -15.43 -0.31 3.58
C ALA A 60 -16.24 -1.26 2.70
N SER A 61 -17.10 -2.08 3.31
CA SER A 61 -17.92 -3.06 2.57
C SER A 61 -19.36 -2.58 2.30
N SER A 62 -19.71 -1.37 2.73
CA SER A 62 -21.08 -0.85 2.61
C SER A 62 -21.41 -0.24 1.24
N GLU A 63 -20.39 0.11 0.45
CA GLU A 63 -20.61 0.73 -0.86
C GLU A 63 -20.67 -0.33 -1.97
N GLU A 64 -21.70 -0.23 -2.82
CA GLU A 64 -21.97 -1.23 -3.86
C GLU A 64 -20.84 -1.39 -4.87
N ASP A 65 -20.14 -0.31 -5.17
CA ASP A 65 -19.08 -0.30 -6.19
C ASP A 65 -17.70 -0.69 -5.64
N TRP A 66 -17.61 -1.00 -4.35
CA TRP A 66 -16.34 -1.38 -3.76
C TRP A 66 -16.00 -2.84 -4.05
N ILE A 67 -14.70 -3.10 -4.09
CA ILE A 67 -14.14 -4.44 -4.29
C ILE A 67 -14.48 -5.36 -3.10
N PHE A 68 -14.77 -4.77 -1.96
CA PHE A 68 -15.00 -5.51 -0.71
C PHE A 68 -16.45 -5.94 -0.60
N LYS A 69 -16.66 -7.24 -0.69
CA LYS A 69 -18.02 -7.83 -0.68
C LYS A 69 -18.57 -8.03 0.73
N SER A 70 -17.72 -8.07 1.74
CA SER A 70 -18.15 -8.31 3.11
C SER A 70 -17.15 -7.73 4.10
N PRO A 71 -17.60 -7.45 5.34
CA PRO A 71 -16.68 -7.01 6.39
C PRO A 71 -15.56 -8.02 6.67
N GLN A 72 -15.85 -9.30 6.51
CA GLN A 72 -14.85 -10.34 6.76
C GLN A 72 -13.71 -10.28 5.74
N THR A 73 -14.01 -9.97 4.49
CA THR A 73 -12.98 -9.80 3.46
C THR A 73 -12.03 -8.66 3.82
N VAL A 74 -12.57 -7.53 4.28
CA VAL A 74 -11.77 -6.39 4.73
C VAL A 74 -10.92 -6.78 5.93
N ARG A 75 -11.51 -7.47 6.91
CA ARG A 75 -10.80 -7.92 8.12
C ARG A 75 -9.64 -8.84 7.77
N ASN A 76 -9.84 -9.74 6.82
CA ASN A 76 -8.78 -10.63 6.37
C ASN A 76 -7.62 -9.88 5.75
N SER A 77 -7.89 -8.86 4.94
CA SER A 77 -6.86 -7.99 4.36
C SER A 77 -6.08 -7.25 5.44
N ILE A 78 -6.77 -6.71 6.44
CA ILE A 78 -6.12 -5.99 7.54
C ILE A 78 -5.27 -6.95 8.38
N ASN A 79 -5.75 -8.15 8.68
CA ASN A 79 -4.99 -9.13 9.45
C ASN A 79 -3.71 -9.54 8.70
N LYS A 80 -3.80 -9.73 7.39
CA LYS A 80 -2.65 -10.03 6.56
C LYS A 80 -1.65 -8.88 6.58
N ALA A 81 -2.13 -7.65 6.46
CA ALA A 81 -1.28 -6.46 6.51
C ALA A 81 -0.60 -6.30 7.87
N GLU A 82 -1.31 -6.58 8.96
CA GLU A 82 -0.74 -6.54 10.30
C GLU A 82 0.40 -7.54 10.45
N LYS A 83 0.22 -8.75 9.95
CA LYS A 83 1.27 -9.78 9.99
C LYS A 83 2.53 -9.36 9.22
N ASN A 84 2.37 -8.55 8.20
CA ASN A 84 3.48 -8.05 7.39
C ASN A 84 4.03 -6.70 7.86
N GLY A 85 3.56 -6.21 9.01
CA GLY A 85 4.06 -4.97 9.60
C GLY A 85 3.56 -3.70 8.93
N LEU A 86 2.52 -3.79 8.10
CA LEU A 86 1.97 -2.64 7.38
C LEU A 86 0.91 -1.90 8.20
N VAL A 87 0.23 -2.61 9.09
CA VAL A 87 -0.82 -2.07 9.96
C VAL A 87 -0.42 -2.36 11.41
N ILE A 88 -0.65 -1.39 12.28
CA ILE A 88 -0.42 -1.55 13.72
C ILE A 88 -1.69 -1.21 14.50
N LYS A 89 -1.78 -1.74 15.70
CA LYS A 89 -2.85 -1.44 16.64
C LYS A 89 -2.40 -0.38 17.63
N ASP A 90 -3.35 0.44 18.10
CA ASP A 90 -3.07 1.42 19.14
C ASP A 90 -2.69 0.70 20.43
N LYS A 91 -1.68 1.21 21.12
CA LYS A 91 -1.20 0.65 22.39
C LYS A 91 -2.24 0.71 23.49
N SER A 92 -3.03 1.78 23.54
CA SER A 92 -4.05 1.98 24.57
C SER A 92 -5.38 1.30 24.24
N ASN A 93 -5.67 1.07 22.96
CA ASN A 93 -6.89 0.42 22.54
C ASN A 93 -6.63 -0.41 21.28
N LYS A 94 -6.49 -1.71 21.47
CA LYS A 94 -6.15 -2.64 20.38
C LYS A 94 -7.24 -2.80 19.31
N LYS A 95 -8.41 -2.20 19.51
CA LYS A 95 -9.46 -2.17 18.50
C LYS A 95 -9.22 -1.08 17.45
N ILE A 96 -8.38 -0.11 17.75
CA ILE A 96 -8.04 0.99 16.85
C ILE A 96 -6.83 0.59 16.02
N ILE A 97 -6.92 0.78 14.72
CA ILE A 97 -5.86 0.44 13.76
C ILE A 97 -5.41 1.66 12.98
N LYS A 98 -4.19 1.61 12.50
CA LYS A 98 -3.62 2.60 11.57
C LYS A 98 -2.51 1.97 10.76
N LEU A 99 -2.11 2.64 9.68
CA LEU A 99 -0.92 2.24 8.96
C LEU A 99 0.31 2.42 9.85
N ASN A 100 1.29 1.56 9.66
CA ASN A 100 2.54 1.70 10.39
C ASN A 100 3.21 3.04 10.00
N PRO A 101 3.47 3.94 10.96
CA PRO A 101 4.09 5.23 10.66
C PRO A 101 5.46 5.12 9.99
N ASP A 102 6.14 4.00 10.14
CA ASP A 102 7.45 3.77 9.51
C ASP A 102 7.36 3.72 7.98
N LEU A 103 6.16 3.51 7.43
CA LEU A 103 5.94 3.55 5.98
C LEU A 103 6.07 4.96 5.42
N LYS A 104 5.88 5.98 6.26
CA LYS A 104 5.97 7.41 5.89
C LYS A 104 5.15 7.74 4.65
N ILE A 105 3.91 7.26 4.62
CA ILE A 105 3.01 7.47 3.48
C ILE A 105 2.59 8.95 3.41
N GLN A 106 2.76 9.54 2.24
CA GLN A 106 2.33 10.91 1.96
C GLN A 106 1.00 10.88 1.22
N THR A 107 0.07 11.74 1.61
CA THR A 107 -1.25 11.79 0.98
C THR A 107 -1.32 12.85 -0.12
N GLU A 108 -0.32 13.70 -0.23
CA GLU A 108 -0.27 14.76 -1.24
C GLU A 108 1.13 14.83 -1.85
N GLY A 109 1.19 15.39 -3.05
CA GLY A 109 2.46 15.60 -3.73
C GLY A 109 2.47 15.04 -5.15
N VAL A 110 3.66 14.89 -5.69
CA VAL A 110 3.90 14.24 -6.98
C VAL A 110 4.89 13.12 -6.79
N VAL A 111 4.82 12.12 -7.65
CA VAL A 111 5.75 11.00 -7.63
C VAL A 111 6.93 11.33 -8.53
N LEU A 112 8.13 11.26 -7.97
CA LEU A 112 9.36 11.38 -8.74
C LEU A 112 9.93 9.98 -8.92
N LEU A 113 9.99 9.53 -10.17
CA LEU A 113 10.59 8.24 -10.52
C LEU A 113 12.02 8.49 -10.98
N ASP A 114 12.96 7.86 -10.31
CA ASP A 114 14.37 7.93 -10.67
C ASP A 114 14.99 6.56 -10.42
N TYR A 115 15.26 5.85 -11.51
CA TYR A 115 15.91 4.56 -11.41
C TYR A 115 16.83 4.33 -12.59
N LYS A 116 17.79 3.44 -12.41
CA LYS A 116 18.69 3.00 -13.46
C LYS A 116 18.50 1.51 -13.70
N PHE A 117 18.30 1.17 -14.95
CA PHE A 117 18.37 -0.21 -15.37
C PHE A 117 19.77 -0.47 -15.94
N VAL A 118 20.47 -1.41 -15.34
CA VAL A 118 21.78 -1.82 -15.80
C VAL A 118 21.68 -3.21 -16.39
N SER A 119 21.81 -3.30 -17.71
CA SER A 119 21.79 -4.57 -18.38
C SER A 119 23.19 -5.13 -18.47
N ASN A 120 23.37 -6.30 -17.94
CA ASN A 120 24.62 -7.03 -18.05
C ASN A 120 24.53 -7.96 -19.25
N ASP A 121 25.35 -7.71 -20.28
CA ASP A 121 25.36 -8.53 -21.48
C ASP A 121 26.21 -9.79 -21.34
N THR A 122 26.70 -10.09 -20.14
CA THR A 122 27.29 -11.38 -19.85
C THR A 122 26.23 -12.44 -20.03
N LYS A 123 26.46 -13.34 -20.96
CA LYS A 123 25.48 -14.38 -21.20
C LYS A 123 25.54 -15.42 -20.09
N GLU A 124 24.64 -15.27 -19.17
CA GLU A 124 24.34 -16.30 -18.22
C GLU A 124 23.43 -17.31 -18.91
N ALA A 125 24.00 -18.36 -19.34
CA ALA A 125 23.21 -19.41 -19.95
C ALA A 125 22.50 -20.22 -18.88
#